data_23af89c02a57eabb28e33ff0892e5c40
#
_entry.id   23af89c02a57eabb28e33ff0892e5c40
#
_cell.length_a   1.000
_cell.length_b   1.000
_cell.length_c   1.000
_cell.angle_alpha   90.00
_cell.angle_beta   90.00
_cell.angle_gamma   90.00
#
_symmetry.space_group_name_H-M   'P 1'
#
loop_
_entity.id
_entity.type
_entity.pdbx_description
1 polymer ?
#
loop_
_entity_poly.entity_id
_entity_poly.type
_entity_poly.pdbx_seq_one_letter_code
_entity_poly.pdbx_strand_id
1 'polypeptide(L)'
;MKHIAVAFAVLAAALGIVACGEGSSSPSPSASSESSAKHKSAKPKPVEPTEPTGTASQENALGAAESYLDYEAFSETGLEKQLKYEGYSAADAKYAAAHVGADWNEQAAKAAKSYLEYESFSESGLVQQLEYEGYTPSQAQYGVAKSYR
;
A
#
# COMPACT_ATOMS: atom_id res chain seq x y z
N MET A 1 -1.52 -25.13 -13.54
CA MET A 1 -2.26 -24.92 -12.29
C MET A 1 -1.27 -24.44 -11.25
N LYS A 2 -1.19 -23.14 -11.04
CA LYS A 2 -0.30 -22.54 -10.03
C LYS A 2 -1.18 -22.03 -8.91
N HIS A 3 -1.12 -22.69 -7.76
CA HIS A 3 -1.80 -22.28 -6.55
C HIS A 3 -1.12 -20.99 -6.02
N ILE A 4 -1.76 -19.87 -6.23
CA ILE A 4 -1.36 -18.60 -5.64
C ILE A 4 -2.04 -18.54 -4.28
N ALA A 5 -1.28 -18.74 -3.24
CA ALA A 5 -1.74 -18.56 -1.87
C ALA A 5 -1.92 -17.06 -1.63
N VAL A 6 -3.15 -16.59 -1.62
CA VAL A 6 -3.49 -15.25 -1.15
C VAL A 6 -3.33 -15.26 0.36
N ALA A 7 -2.22 -14.71 0.83
CA ALA A 7 -2.00 -14.55 2.25
C ALA A 7 -2.76 -13.32 2.74
N PHE A 8 -4.02 -13.51 3.13
CA PHE A 8 -4.70 -12.54 3.98
C PHE A 8 -3.99 -12.51 5.33
N ALA A 9 -3.15 -11.53 5.56
CA ALA A 9 -2.62 -11.23 6.87
C ALA A 9 -3.75 -10.65 7.74
N VAL A 10 -4.55 -11.53 8.33
CA VAL A 10 -5.42 -11.17 9.44
C VAL A 10 -4.53 -10.88 10.62
N LEU A 11 -4.24 -9.60 10.86
CA LEU A 11 -3.56 -9.14 12.06
C LEU A 11 -4.52 -9.20 13.25
N ALA A 12 -4.61 -10.38 13.88
CA ALA A 12 -5.26 -10.53 15.19
C ALA A 12 -4.38 -9.84 16.23
N ALA A 13 -4.84 -8.71 16.77
CA ALA A 13 -4.26 -8.06 17.91
C ALA A 13 -4.52 -8.94 19.17
N ALA A 14 -3.47 -9.62 19.64
CA ALA A 14 -3.47 -10.26 20.96
C ALA A 14 -2.73 -9.34 21.93
N LEU A 15 -3.49 -8.79 22.90
CA LEU A 15 -2.97 -8.17 24.11
C LEU A 15 -2.32 -9.23 25.00
N GLY A 16 -1.20 -8.89 25.64
CA GLY A 16 -0.66 -9.72 26.72
C GLY A 16 0.70 -9.26 27.24
N ILE A 17 0.70 -8.31 28.18
CA ILE A 17 1.28 -8.40 29.54
C ILE A 17 2.82 -8.43 29.70
N VAL A 18 3.32 -7.28 30.19
CA VAL A 18 4.27 -7.00 31.30
C VAL A 18 5.19 -8.14 31.78
N ALA A 19 6.51 -7.87 31.79
CA ALA A 19 7.39 -8.13 32.93
C ALA A 19 8.68 -7.29 32.86
N CYS A 20 9.00 -6.65 33.98
CA CYS A 20 10.20 -5.87 34.27
C CYS A 20 11.48 -6.71 34.28
N GLY A 21 12.61 -6.07 34.01
CA GLY A 21 13.96 -6.62 34.27
C GLY A 21 15.04 -5.58 33.99
N GLU A 22 15.58 -4.98 35.07
CA GLU A 22 16.71 -4.03 35.10
C GLU A 22 18.03 -4.66 34.66
N GLY A 23 18.95 -3.83 34.18
CA GLY A 23 20.34 -4.22 34.07
C GLY A 23 21.22 -3.33 33.16
N SER A 24 21.57 -2.17 33.64
CA SER A 24 22.87 -1.43 33.60
C SER A 24 23.97 -1.96 32.68
N SER A 25 24.51 -1.08 31.84
CA SER A 25 25.93 -0.65 31.79
C SER A 25 26.34 -0.20 30.37
N SER A 26 26.60 1.08 30.25
CA SER A 26 27.48 1.67 29.22
C SER A 26 28.95 1.35 29.59
N PRO A 27 29.97 1.44 28.70
CA PRO A 27 30.34 2.68 28.01
C PRO A 27 30.87 2.58 26.55
N SER A 28 30.82 3.68 25.85
CA SER A 28 31.65 4.06 24.70
C SER A 28 33.15 4.14 25.05
N PRO A 29 34.14 4.14 24.11
CA PRO A 29 34.27 5.20 23.09
C PRO A 29 35.06 4.86 21.78
N SER A 30 34.97 5.81 20.80
CA SER A 30 36.03 6.25 19.83
C SER A 30 36.55 5.28 18.78
N ALA A 31 36.69 5.60 17.54
CA ALA A 31 37.22 6.72 16.80
C ALA A 31 37.23 6.47 15.28
N SER A 32 37.03 7.51 14.54
CA SER A 32 37.62 7.87 13.22
C SER A 32 37.95 6.83 12.17
N SER A 33 37.38 7.02 10.97
CA SER A 33 38.21 7.23 9.76
C SER A 33 37.38 7.84 8.63
N GLU A 34 37.79 9.03 8.23
CA GLU A 34 37.42 9.70 6.99
C GLU A 34 37.78 8.85 5.77
N SER A 35 36.89 8.79 4.80
CA SER A 35 37.28 8.58 3.41
C SER A 35 36.44 9.43 2.50
N SER A 36 37.05 10.58 2.17
CA SER A 36 36.61 11.56 1.18
C SER A 36 36.67 10.92 -0.20
N ALA A 37 35.53 10.61 -0.79
CA ALA A 37 35.41 10.34 -2.22
C ALA A 37 34.69 11.47 -2.92
N LYS A 38 35.50 12.29 -3.57
CA LYS A 38 35.20 13.43 -4.44
C LYS A 38 34.34 12.99 -5.62
N HIS A 39 33.02 13.15 -5.56
CA HIS A 39 32.16 12.99 -6.73
C HIS A 39 32.14 14.29 -7.54
N LYS A 40 32.69 14.17 -8.75
CA LYS A 40 32.74 15.18 -9.77
C LYS A 40 31.34 15.62 -10.15
N SER A 41 31.02 16.89 -9.87
CA SER A 41 29.80 17.58 -10.31
C SER A 41 29.72 17.56 -11.85
N ALA A 42 28.80 16.78 -12.39
CA ALA A 42 28.38 16.91 -13.76
C ALA A 42 27.28 17.97 -13.83
N LYS A 43 27.53 19.01 -14.65
CA LYS A 43 26.65 20.14 -14.94
C LYS A 43 25.29 19.64 -15.43
N PRO A 44 24.16 20.04 -14.81
CA PRO A 44 22.85 19.63 -15.31
C PRO A 44 22.58 20.30 -16.68
N LYS A 45 22.12 19.48 -17.62
CA LYS A 45 21.56 19.92 -18.88
C LYS A 45 20.23 20.64 -18.61
N PRO A 46 19.87 21.71 -19.31
CA PRO A 46 18.59 22.38 -19.11
C PRO A 46 17.47 21.39 -19.45
N VAL A 47 16.66 21.06 -18.45
CA VAL A 47 15.44 20.27 -18.61
C VAL A 47 14.33 21.26 -18.94
N GLU A 48 13.69 21.03 -20.09
CA GLU A 48 12.48 21.69 -20.54
C GLU A 48 11.38 21.58 -19.46
N PRO A 49 10.50 22.57 -19.25
CA PRO A 49 9.48 22.52 -18.21
C PRO A 49 8.42 21.49 -18.61
N THR A 50 8.62 20.26 -18.17
CA THR A 50 7.58 19.25 -18.07
C THR A 50 6.73 19.56 -16.85
N GLU A 51 5.41 19.47 -17.00
CA GLU A 51 4.38 19.48 -15.94
C GLU A 51 4.90 18.85 -14.64
N PRO A 52 4.49 19.29 -13.45
CA PRO A 52 5.07 18.84 -12.20
C PRO A 52 4.86 17.33 -12.03
N THR A 53 5.77 16.57 -12.58
CA THR A 53 5.97 15.18 -12.22
C THR A 53 6.30 15.17 -10.74
N GLY A 54 5.70 14.25 -9.98
CA GLY A 54 5.92 14.11 -8.54
C GLY A 54 7.41 14.04 -8.17
N THR A 55 7.72 14.14 -6.91
CA THR A 55 9.09 13.89 -6.44
C THR A 55 9.50 12.46 -6.78
N ALA A 56 10.80 12.16 -6.83
CA ALA A 56 11.28 10.79 -7.07
C ALA A 56 10.68 9.76 -6.06
N SER A 57 10.39 10.20 -4.84
CA SER A 57 9.71 9.37 -3.84
C SER A 57 8.25 9.11 -4.23
N GLN A 58 7.55 10.10 -4.74
CA GLN A 58 6.18 9.96 -5.25
C GLN A 58 6.10 9.08 -6.48
N GLU A 59 7.05 9.20 -7.39
CA GLU A 59 7.14 8.34 -8.59
C GLU A 59 7.40 6.87 -8.21
N ASN A 60 8.28 6.64 -7.23
CA ASN A 60 8.52 5.28 -6.71
C ASN A 60 7.26 4.71 -6.03
N ALA A 61 6.55 5.51 -5.23
CA ALA A 61 5.31 5.10 -4.61
C ALA A 61 4.21 4.81 -5.64
N LEU A 62 4.16 5.59 -6.72
CA LEU A 62 3.23 5.38 -7.84
C LEU A 62 3.52 4.06 -8.57
N GLY A 63 4.78 3.78 -8.89
CA GLY A 63 5.15 2.50 -9.49
C GLY A 63 4.86 1.28 -8.61
N ALA A 64 5.00 1.43 -7.27
CA ALA A 64 4.58 0.40 -6.33
C ALA A 64 3.05 0.23 -6.33
N ALA A 65 2.29 1.33 -6.35
CA ALA A 65 0.83 1.31 -6.43
C ALA A 65 0.33 0.58 -7.69
N GLU A 66 0.90 0.88 -8.84
CA GLU A 66 0.61 0.20 -10.12
C GLU A 66 0.85 -1.30 -10.01
N SER A 67 2.00 -1.69 -9.45
CA SER A 67 2.36 -3.10 -9.27
C SER A 67 1.39 -3.85 -8.37
N TYR A 68 0.87 -3.20 -7.31
CA TYR A 68 -0.15 -3.79 -6.45
C TYR A 68 -1.46 -4.01 -7.19
N LEU A 69 -1.93 -3.03 -7.94
CA LEU A 69 -3.19 -3.11 -8.68
C LEU A 69 -3.18 -4.10 -9.85
N ASP A 70 -1.98 -4.39 -10.39
CA ASP A 70 -1.79 -5.45 -11.38
C ASP A 70 -1.93 -6.85 -10.76
N TYR A 71 -1.59 -6.97 -9.49
CA TYR A 71 -1.57 -8.25 -8.79
C TYR A 71 -2.88 -8.53 -8.05
N GLU A 72 -3.44 -7.55 -7.36
CA GLU A 72 -4.60 -7.69 -6.48
C GLU A 72 -5.51 -6.45 -6.55
N ALA A 73 -6.77 -6.61 -6.17
CA ALA A 73 -7.71 -5.51 -6.08
C ALA A 73 -7.57 -4.78 -4.74
N PHE A 74 -7.48 -3.46 -4.79
CA PHE A 74 -7.42 -2.60 -3.61
C PHE A 74 -8.49 -1.53 -3.65
N SER A 75 -8.95 -1.09 -2.48
CA SER A 75 -9.57 0.21 -2.33
C SER A 75 -8.49 1.31 -2.32
N GLU A 76 -8.84 2.55 -2.63
CA GLU A 76 -7.91 3.69 -2.55
C GLU A 76 -7.26 3.80 -1.17
N THR A 77 -8.07 3.73 -0.11
CA THR A 77 -7.57 3.79 1.27
C THR A 77 -6.79 2.54 1.68
N GLY A 78 -7.13 1.37 1.14
CA GLY A 78 -6.39 0.13 1.32
C GLY A 78 -5.00 0.22 0.71
N LEU A 79 -4.91 0.72 -0.52
CA LEU A 79 -3.65 0.93 -1.22
C LEU A 79 -2.75 1.94 -0.49
N GLU A 80 -3.31 3.07 -0.01
CA GLU A 80 -2.57 4.01 0.83
C GLU A 80 -1.99 3.33 2.10
N LYS A 81 -2.78 2.49 2.77
CA LYS A 81 -2.33 1.77 3.97
C LYS A 81 -1.20 0.80 3.62
N GLN A 82 -1.32 0.08 2.51
CA GLN A 82 -0.31 -0.86 2.05
C GLN A 82 1.01 -0.15 1.76
N LEU A 83 0.99 0.94 1.02
CA LEU A 83 2.19 1.72 0.71
C LEU A 83 2.85 2.27 1.99
N LYS A 84 2.06 2.76 2.96
CA LYS A 84 2.58 3.19 4.26
C LYS A 84 3.22 2.04 5.05
N TYR A 85 2.66 0.85 4.98
CA TYR A 85 3.24 -0.34 5.60
C TYR A 85 4.61 -0.68 5.00
N GLU A 86 4.82 -0.43 3.72
CA GLU A 86 6.11 -0.60 3.04
C GLU A 86 7.13 0.51 3.30
N GLY A 87 6.75 1.53 4.06
CA GLY A 87 7.65 2.59 4.47
C GLY A 87 7.57 3.87 3.65
N TYR A 88 6.64 3.97 2.69
CA TYR A 88 6.38 5.24 2.03
C TYR A 88 5.78 6.26 3.00
N SER A 89 6.11 7.53 2.82
CA SER A 89 5.50 8.58 3.63
C SER A 89 3.99 8.65 3.38
N ALA A 90 3.22 9.16 4.35
CA ALA A 90 1.78 9.34 4.17
C ALA A 90 1.45 10.26 2.98
N ALA A 91 2.32 11.23 2.68
CA ALA A 91 2.15 12.13 1.54
C ALA A 91 2.39 11.41 0.22
N ASP A 92 3.45 10.58 0.12
CA ASP A 92 3.77 9.84 -1.08
C ASP A 92 2.75 8.73 -1.36
N ALA A 93 2.31 8.00 -0.32
CA ALA A 93 1.28 6.98 -0.41
C ALA A 93 -0.06 7.56 -0.91
N LYS A 94 -0.46 8.70 -0.35
CA LYS A 94 -1.66 9.41 -0.78
C LYS A 94 -1.54 9.93 -2.23
N TYR A 95 -0.38 10.49 -2.57
CA TYR A 95 -0.10 10.92 -3.94
C TYR A 95 -0.25 9.76 -4.92
N ALA A 96 0.38 8.62 -4.63
CA ALA A 96 0.34 7.44 -5.48
C ALA A 96 -1.08 6.91 -5.67
N ALA A 97 -1.86 6.73 -4.59
CA ALA A 97 -3.24 6.26 -4.68
C ALA A 97 -4.14 7.22 -5.50
N ALA A 98 -3.91 8.53 -5.39
CA ALA A 98 -4.68 9.53 -6.15
C ALA A 98 -4.29 9.60 -7.65
N HIS A 99 -3.06 9.21 -8.02
CA HIS A 99 -2.52 9.39 -9.37
C HIS A 99 -2.32 8.07 -10.13
N VAL A 100 -2.55 6.91 -9.52
CA VAL A 100 -2.40 5.60 -10.17
C VAL A 100 -3.41 5.35 -11.30
N GLY A 101 -4.41 6.21 -11.46
CA GLY A 101 -5.40 6.12 -12.53
C GLY A 101 -6.36 4.93 -12.43
N ALA A 102 -6.54 4.36 -11.23
CA ALA A 102 -7.43 3.24 -11.03
C ALA A 102 -8.90 3.65 -11.08
N ASP A 103 -9.73 2.81 -11.70
CA ASP A 103 -11.18 2.86 -11.51
C ASP A 103 -11.54 2.09 -10.23
N TRP A 104 -11.81 2.82 -9.17
CA TRP A 104 -12.11 2.25 -7.85
C TRP A 104 -13.42 1.45 -7.80
N ASN A 105 -14.36 1.70 -8.72
CA ASN A 105 -15.56 0.87 -8.86
C ASN A 105 -15.19 -0.49 -9.46
N GLU A 106 -14.33 -0.50 -10.50
CA GLU A 106 -13.84 -1.73 -11.08
C GLU A 106 -12.94 -2.51 -10.11
N GLN A 107 -12.16 -1.82 -9.29
CA GLN A 107 -11.40 -2.48 -8.22
C GLN A 107 -12.35 -3.14 -7.20
N ALA A 108 -13.42 -2.48 -6.80
CA ALA A 108 -14.45 -3.08 -5.94
C ALA A 108 -15.11 -4.31 -6.57
N ALA A 109 -15.36 -4.28 -7.88
CA ALA A 109 -15.93 -5.42 -8.60
C ALA A 109 -14.95 -6.61 -8.68
N LYS A 110 -13.64 -6.33 -8.89
CA LYS A 110 -12.60 -7.36 -8.84
C LYS A 110 -12.49 -7.99 -7.45
N ALA A 111 -12.50 -7.17 -6.40
CA ALA A 111 -12.46 -7.63 -5.01
C ALA A 111 -13.68 -8.50 -4.68
N ALA A 112 -14.89 -8.03 -5.00
CA ALA A 112 -16.13 -8.78 -4.79
C ALA A 112 -16.10 -10.14 -5.48
N LYS A 113 -15.65 -10.18 -6.73
CA LYS A 113 -15.49 -11.42 -7.49
C LYS A 113 -14.50 -12.36 -6.84
N SER A 114 -13.36 -11.85 -6.40
CA SER A 114 -12.34 -12.64 -5.71
C SER A 114 -12.89 -13.29 -4.45
N TYR A 115 -13.66 -12.55 -3.63
CA TYR A 115 -14.31 -13.11 -2.44
C TYR A 115 -15.27 -14.26 -2.78
N LEU A 116 -16.10 -14.10 -3.81
CA LEU A 116 -17.06 -15.11 -4.22
C LEU A 116 -16.43 -16.37 -4.83
N GLU A 117 -15.19 -16.29 -5.28
CA GLU A 117 -14.42 -17.46 -5.74
C GLU A 117 -13.93 -18.33 -4.58
N TYR A 118 -13.78 -17.77 -3.39
CA TYR A 118 -13.26 -18.48 -2.22
C TYR A 118 -14.34 -18.83 -1.20
N GLU A 119 -15.35 -18.01 -1.06
CA GLU A 119 -16.35 -18.14 0.00
C GLU A 119 -17.73 -17.66 -0.47
N SER A 120 -18.78 -18.23 0.14
CA SER A 120 -20.16 -17.81 -0.12
C SER A 120 -20.52 -16.64 0.79
N PHE A 121 -20.87 -15.51 0.22
CA PHE A 121 -21.36 -14.33 0.91
C PHE A 121 -22.82 -14.07 0.58
N SER A 122 -23.56 -13.42 1.48
CA SER A 122 -24.77 -12.69 1.09
C SER A 122 -24.37 -11.36 0.45
N GLU A 123 -25.22 -10.78 -0.41
CA GLU A 123 -24.94 -9.46 -1.00
C GLU A 123 -24.61 -8.40 0.06
N SER A 124 -25.43 -8.33 1.12
CA SER A 124 -25.23 -7.38 2.22
C SER A 124 -23.94 -7.65 3.02
N GLY A 125 -23.59 -8.92 3.22
CA GLY A 125 -22.34 -9.30 3.89
C GLY A 125 -21.12 -8.92 3.06
N LEU A 126 -21.18 -9.11 1.75
CA LEU A 126 -20.07 -8.74 0.86
C LEU A 126 -19.90 -7.20 0.76
N VAL A 127 -21.01 -6.44 0.74
CA VAL A 127 -20.94 -4.97 0.81
C VAL A 127 -20.21 -4.55 2.09
N GLN A 128 -20.58 -5.09 3.26
CA GLN A 128 -19.92 -4.77 4.53
C GLN A 128 -18.43 -5.15 4.52
N GLN A 129 -18.08 -6.28 3.92
CA GLN A 129 -16.68 -6.71 3.79
C GLN A 129 -15.87 -5.70 2.96
N LEU A 130 -16.38 -5.28 1.82
CA LEU A 130 -15.71 -4.28 0.98
C LEU A 130 -15.58 -2.91 1.67
N GLU A 131 -16.62 -2.48 2.39
CA GLU A 131 -16.54 -1.26 3.21
C GLU A 131 -15.47 -1.35 4.31
N TYR A 132 -15.33 -2.52 4.94
CA TYR A 132 -14.27 -2.78 5.92
C TYR A 132 -12.86 -2.66 5.30
N GLU A 133 -12.70 -3.04 4.04
CA GLU A 133 -11.45 -2.89 3.28
C GLU A 133 -11.19 -1.46 2.82
N GLY A 134 -12.15 -0.57 3.02
CA GLY A 134 -12.00 0.84 2.76
C GLY A 134 -12.57 1.30 1.42
N TYR A 135 -13.36 0.47 0.74
CA TYR A 135 -14.20 0.95 -0.36
C TYR A 135 -15.30 1.85 0.18
N THR A 136 -15.68 2.88 -0.57
CA THR A 136 -16.85 3.67 -0.21
C THR A 136 -18.12 2.84 -0.35
N PRO A 137 -19.23 3.16 0.36
CA PRO A 137 -20.49 2.43 0.21
C PRO A 137 -20.99 2.34 -1.23
N SER A 138 -20.76 3.37 -2.02
CA SER A 138 -21.12 3.41 -3.45
C SER A 138 -20.29 2.41 -4.27
N GLN A 139 -18.97 2.35 -4.03
CA GLN A 139 -18.06 1.42 -4.70
C GLN A 139 -18.37 -0.04 -4.30
N ALA A 140 -18.59 -0.28 -3.01
CA ALA A 140 -18.95 -1.60 -2.50
C ALA A 140 -20.24 -2.13 -3.12
N GLN A 141 -21.29 -1.30 -3.14
CA GLN A 141 -22.56 -1.65 -3.78
C GLN A 141 -22.40 -1.89 -5.28
N TYR A 142 -21.64 -1.07 -5.99
CA TYR A 142 -21.34 -1.28 -7.40
C TYR A 142 -20.63 -2.61 -7.65
N GLY A 143 -19.57 -2.87 -6.86
CA GLY A 143 -18.78 -4.10 -6.99
C GLY A 143 -19.60 -5.35 -6.78
N VAL A 144 -20.40 -5.37 -5.71
CA VAL A 144 -21.30 -6.49 -5.38
C VAL A 144 -22.35 -6.68 -6.48
N ALA A 145 -23.07 -5.62 -6.86
CA ALA A 145 -24.11 -5.71 -7.90
C ALA A 145 -23.55 -6.20 -9.24
N LYS A 146 -22.30 -5.91 -9.56
CA LYS A 146 -21.64 -6.38 -10.79
C LYS A 146 -21.23 -7.85 -10.70
N SER A 147 -20.90 -8.34 -9.51
CA SER A 147 -20.36 -9.70 -9.29
C SER A 147 -21.44 -10.77 -9.12
N TYR A 148 -22.67 -10.40 -8.77
CA TYR A 148 -23.81 -11.32 -8.65
C TYR A 148 -24.64 -11.48 -9.94
N ARG A 149 -24.17 -10.95 -11.06
CA ARG A 149 -24.88 -11.05 -12.36
C ARG A 149 -24.42 -12.24 -13.19
#